data_6abc44f491f2b587fce82403b014b27e
#
_entry.id   6abc44f491f2b587fce82403b014b27e
#
_cell.length_a   1.000
_cell.length_b   1.000
_cell.length_c   1.000
_cell.angle_alpha   90.00
_cell.angle_beta   90.00
_cell.angle_gamma   90.00
#
_symmetry.space_group_name_H-M   'P 1'
#
loop_
_entity.id
_entity.type
_entity.pdbx_description
1 polymer ?
#
loop_
_entity_poly.entity_id
_entity_poly.type
_entity_poly.pdbx_seq_one_letter_code
_entity_poly.pdbx_strand_id
1 'polypeptide(L)'
;MGMAEESLKKKTIKGVAWSGIDNVTQFGVSFVVGIILARLLTPDDYGLLGLITILTSICATFIYSGFPSALIRKKDVTEEDYNTVFIANLVTSLVLYFIIFLLSPLIADFFNRQELVLLTRVTSLGLIVGAFSLVQQTRLTKRIDFKTQTKITIISSIVSGIVGIAMAYCGFGVWSLVAQSLLIQIIRTCLLWMYNKWIPKLLFSYSSFHELFGFGWKMMVSALLTTIWQQLTQVVVGKYYSPASLGQYTRAKQFSDLLSNNLTNVVERVTFPVLSSIQDERERMLVAYRRIMKLTMFISSVSMLFISRSEERRVGKECRS
;
A
#
# COMPACT_ATOMS: atom_id res chain seq x y z
N MET A 1 -35.17 -1.35 16.97
CA MET A 1 -33.92 -2.10 16.66
C MET A 1 -33.78 -2.35 15.17
N GLY A 2 -34.77 -2.80 14.43
CA GLY A 2 -34.68 -3.13 13.00
C GLY A 2 -34.27 -2.01 12.03
N MET A 3 -34.69 -0.75 12.24
CA MET A 3 -34.33 0.37 11.33
C MET A 3 -32.88 0.79 11.41
N ALA A 4 -32.22 0.66 12.56
CA ALA A 4 -30.79 0.96 12.72
C ALA A 4 -29.90 -0.13 12.08
N GLU A 5 -30.32 -1.39 12.17
CA GLU A 5 -29.65 -2.54 11.55
C GLU A 5 -29.76 -2.53 10.04
N GLU A 6 -30.93 -2.17 9.49
CA GLU A 6 -31.14 -2.04 8.05
C GLU A 6 -30.36 -0.87 7.43
N SER A 7 -30.25 0.25 8.19
CA SER A 7 -29.40 1.39 7.82
C SER A 7 -27.91 1.03 7.81
N LEU A 8 -27.44 0.25 8.80
CA LEU A 8 -26.05 -0.22 8.88
C LEU A 8 -25.72 -1.19 7.74
N LYS A 9 -26.64 -2.13 7.45
CA LYS A 9 -26.51 -3.09 6.36
C LYS A 9 -26.41 -2.40 4.99
N LYS A 10 -27.28 -1.41 4.73
CA LYS A 10 -27.22 -0.60 3.50
C LYS A 10 -25.92 0.21 3.40
N LYS A 11 -25.42 0.81 4.49
CA LYS A 11 -24.14 1.53 4.52
C LYS A 11 -22.97 0.58 4.25
N THR A 12 -22.97 -0.60 4.84
CA THR A 12 -21.91 -1.61 4.65
C THR A 12 -21.88 -2.11 3.20
N ILE A 13 -23.02 -2.48 2.62
CA ILE A 13 -23.11 -2.92 1.22
C ILE A 13 -22.62 -1.81 0.26
N LYS A 14 -23.07 -0.57 0.48
CA LYS A 14 -22.64 0.58 -0.31
C LYS A 14 -21.14 0.86 -0.14
N GLY A 15 -20.61 0.70 1.07
CA GLY A 15 -19.19 0.82 1.36
C GLY A 15 -18.34 -0.24 0.65
N VAL A 16 -18.78 -1.51 0.66
CA VAL A 16 -18.12 -2.61 -0.06
C VAL A 16 -18.13 -2.37 -1.57
N ALA A 17 -19.25 -1.89 -2.13
CA ALA A 17 -19.34 -1.57 -3.56
C ALA A 17 -18.35 -0.44 -3.93
N TRP A 18 -18.30 0.66 -3.16
CA TRP A 18 -17.34 1.74 -3.39
C TRP A 18 -15.88 1.28 -3.24
N SER A 19 -15.60 0.44 -2.25
CA SER A 19 -14.26 -0.14 -2.08
C SER A 19 -13.89 -1.08 -3.25
N GLY A 20 -14.86 -1.75 -3.87
CA GLY A 20 -14.66 -2.51 -5.11
C GLY A 20 -14.31 -1.59 -6.29
N ILE A 21 -15.07 -0.51 -6.48
CA ILE A 21 -14.81 0.52 -7.49
C ILE A 21 -13.42 1.13 -7.29
N ASP A 22 -13.04 1.43 -6.03
CA ASP A 22 -11.73 1.96 -5.69
C ASP A 22 -10.60 1.06 -6.20
N ASN A 23 -10.65 -0.23 -5.88
CA ASN A 23 -9.62 -1.18 -6.30
C ASN A 23 -9.55 -1.32 -7.83
N VAL A 24 -10.69 -1.45 -8.50
CA VAL A 24 -10.71 -1.59 -9.97
C VAL A 24 -10.18 -0.33 -10.64
N THR A 25 -10.56 0.85 -10.16
CA THR A 25 -10.09 2.12 -10.73
C THR A 25 -8.61 2.35 -10.45
N GLN A 26 -8.16 2.08 -9.21
CA GLN A 26 -6.76 2.19 -8.85
C GLN A 26 -5.89 1.23 -9.66
N PHE A 27 -6.37 -0.01 -9.86
CA PHE A 27 -5.73 -0.98 -10.74
C PHE A 27 -5.63 -0.44 -12.17
N GLY A 28 -6.74 0.04 -12.75
CA GLY A 28 -6.77 0.57 -14.12
C GLY A 28 -5.83 1.75 -14.31
N VAL A 29 -5.86 2.74 -13.41
CA VAL A 29 -4.96 3.90 -13.47
C VAL A 29 -3.50 3.47 -13.31
N SER A 30 -3.17 2.65 -12.31
CA SER A 30 -1.81 2.17 -12.09
C SER A 30 -1.28 1.34 -13.26
N PHE A 31 -2.14 0.53 -13.88
CA PHE A 31 -1.80 -0.28 -15.04
C PHE A 31 -1.49 0.58 -16.26
N VAL A 32 -2.35 1.55 -16.58
CA VAL A 32 -2.13 2.47 -17.73
C VAL A 32 -0.88 3.31 -17.52
N VAL A 33 -0.76 3.97 -16.35
CA VAL A 33 0.42 4.78 -16.01
C VAL A 33 1.68 3.92 -16.02
N GLY A 34 1.61 2.72 -15.44
CA GLY A 34 2.72 1.77 -15.41
C GLY A 34 3.19 1.35 -16.80
N ILE A 35 2.28 1.09 -17.75
CA ILE A 35 2.65 0.77 -19.16
C ILE A 35 3.33 1.96 -19.83
N ILE A 36 2.80 3.18 -19.67
CA ILE A 36 3.37 4.37 -20.30
C ILE A 36 4.78 4.63 -19.75
N LEU A 37 4.94 4.66 -18.43
CA LEU A 37 6.24 4.85 -17.79
C LEU A 37 7.22 3.72 -18.15
N ALA A 38 6.69 2.50 -18.31
CA ALA A 38 7.49 1.35 -18.72
C ALA A 38 8.11 1.48 -20.12
N ARG A 39 7.50 2.24 -21.00
CA ARG A 39 8.02 2.51 -22.34
C ARG A 39 8.99 3.70 -22.38
N LEU A 40 8.90 4.59 -21.40
CA LEU A 40 9.69 5.82 -21.35
C LEU A 40 10.94 5.69 -20.50
N LEU A 41 10.92 4.85 -19.47
CA LEU A 41 11.97 4.70 -18.49
C LEU A 41 12.77 3.42 -18.72
N THR A 42 14.03 3.44 -18.30
CA THR A 42 14.95 2.30 -18.41
C THR A 42 14.72 1.28 -17.30
N PRO A 43 15.12 0.02 -17.47
CA PRO A 43 15.13 -0.96 -16.38
C PRO A 43 15.99 -0.53 -15.19
N ASP A 44 17.07 0.24 -15.41
CA ASP A 44 17.94 0.76 -14.35
C ASP A 44 17.20 1.74 -13.43
N ASP A 45 16.36 2.63 -13.99
CA ASP A 45 15.51 3.55 -13.22
C ASP A 45 14.58 2.80 -12.26
N TYR A 46 13.97 1.70 -12.73
CA TYR A 46 13.13 0.84 -11.89
C TYR A 46 13.94 0.04 -10.87
N GLY A 47 15.18 -0.30 -11.21
CA GLY A 47 16.10 -0.93 -10.28
C GLY A 47 16.44 -0.02 -9.10
N LEU A 48 16.78 1.24 -9.36
CA LEU A 48 17.05 2.24 -8.34
C LEU A 48 15.81 2.46 -7.44
N LEU A 49 14.63 2.59 -8.04
CA LEU A 49 13.39 2.70 -7.27
C LEU A 49 13.14 1.44 -6.41
N GLY A 50 13.42 0.25 -6.95
CA GLY A 50 13.31 -1.03 -6.23
C GLY A 50 14.18 -1.06 -4.98
N LEU A 51 15.44 -0.61 -5.06
CA LEU A 51 16.36 -0.52 -3.92
C LEU A 51 15.83 0.41 -2.83
N ILE A 52 15.32 1.57 -3.21
CA ILE A 52 14.76 2.55 -2.26
C ILE A 52 13.49 1.98 -1.60
N THR A 53 12.66 1.31 -2.36
CA THR A 53 11.39 0.74 -1.89
C THR A 53 11.60 -0.31 -0.80
N ILE A 54 12.70 -1.06 -0.81
CA ILE A 54 13.03 -2.05 0.22
C ILE A 54 13.02 -1.38 1.61
N LEU A 55 13.77 -0.30 1.75
CA LEU A 55 13.93 0.39 3.04
C LEU A 55 12.69 1.19 3.43
N THR A 56 12.15 1.94 2.48
CA THR A 56 10.97 2.77 2.73
C THR A 56 9.74 1.93 3.08
N SER A 57 9.59 0.72 2.52
CA SER A 57 8.48 -0.19 2.87
C SER A 57 8.59 -0.75 4.29
N ILE A 58 9.82 -1.08 4.74
CA ILE A 58 10.06 -1.53 6.11
C ILE A 58 9.70 -0.41 7.09
N CYS A 59 10.20 0.82 6.83
CA CYS A 59 9.90 1.98 7.69
C CYS A 59 8.42 2.37 7.64
N ALA A 60 7.78 2.28 6.48
CA ALA A 60 6.35 2.52 6.34
C ALA A 60 5.52 1.53 7.18
N THR A 61 5.96 0.29 7.34
CA THR A 61 5.28 -0.70 8.17
C THR A 61 5.20 -0.27 9.65
N PHE A 62 6.21 0.39 10.18
CA PHE A 62 6.17 0.96 11.54
C PHE A 62 5.07 2.01 11.67
N ILE A 63 4.88 2.84 10.66
CA ILE A 63 3.91 3.93 10.66
C ILE A 63 2.49 3.40 10.48
N TYR A 64 2.29 2.49 9.51
CA TYR A 64 0.94 2.13 9.03
C TYR A 64 0.33 0.90 9.69
N SER A 65 1.08 0.05 10.43
CA SER A 65 0.56 -1.25 10.85
C SER A 65 0.00 -1.29 12.28
N GLY A 66 0.63 -0.63 13.23
CA GLY A 66 0.29 -0.78 14.66
C GLY A 66 -0.92 0.02 15.11
N PHE A 67 -0.74 1.31 15.22
CA PHE A 67 -1.74 2.24 15.76
C PHE A 67 -3.05 2.33 14.97
N PRO A 68 -3.05 2.32 13.61
CA PRO A 68 -4.31 2.34 12.87
C PRO A 68 -5.20 1.15 13.17
N SER A 69 -4.61 -0.04 13.25
CA SER A 69 -5.34 -1.28 13.56
C SER A 69 -5.92 -1.23 14.97
N ALA A 70 -5.18 -0.69 15.94
CA ALA A 70 -5.65 -0.51 17.32
C ALA A 70 -6.83 0.48 17.39
N LEU A 71 -6.74 1.63 16.69
CA LEU A 71 -7.82 2.62 16.63
C LEU A 71 -9.10 2.06 15.99
N ILE A 72 -8.97 1.28 14.91
CA ILE A 72 -10.13 0.66 14.23
C ILE A 72 -10.81 -0.34 15.15
N ARG A 73 -10.03 -1.14 15.89
CA ARG A 73 -10.54 -2.16 16.82
C ARG A 73 -11.23 -1.55 18.04
N LYS A 74 -10.71 -0.44 18.59
CA LYS A 74 -11.28 0.21 19.79
C LYS A 74 -12.68 0.72 19.47
N LYS A 75 -13.71 0.27 20.25
CA LYS A 75 -15.11 0.65 20.03
C LYS A 75 -15.32 2.15 20.29
N ASP A 76 -14.93 2.61 21.47
CA ASP A 76 -15.11 3.98 21.93
C ASP A 76 -13.78 4.75 21.84
N VAL A 77 -13.50 5.27 20.65
CA VAL A 77 -12.29 6.07 20.41
C VAL A 77 -12.57 7.52 20.78
N THR A 78 -11.75 8.06 21.64
CA THR A 78 -11.80 9.46 22.08
C THR A 78 -10.98 10.36 21.16
N GLU A 79 -11.20 11.68 21.24
CA GLU A 79 -10.33 12.65 20.54
C GLU A 79 -8.89 12.62 21.08
N GLU A 80 -8.70 12.24 22.34
CA GLU A 80 -7.36 12.06 22.93
C GLU A 80 -6.62 10.90 22.29
N ASP A 81 -7.30 9.78 21.98
CA ASP A 81 -6.70 8.65 21.27
C ASP A 81 -6.19 9.05 19.88
N TYR A 82 -7.02 9.80 19.11
CA TYR A 82 -6.61 10.28 17.79
C TYR A 82 -5.42 11.23 17.86
N ASN A 83 -5.42 12.16 18.82
CA ASN A 83 -4.31 13.10 19.01
C ASN A 83 -3.03 12.39 19.45
N THR A 84 -3.13 11.45 20.38
CA THR A 84 -2.00 10.64 20.86
C THR A 84 -1.36 9.83 19.73
N VAL A 85 -2.19 9.17 18.91
CA VAL A 85 -1.70 8.40 17.75
C VAL A 85 -1.09 9.31 16.69
N PHE A 86 -1.67 10.48 16.44
CA PHE A 86 -1.11 11.45 15.51
C PHE A 86 0.30 11.88 15.91
N ILE A 87 0.48 12.27 17.19
CA ILE A 87 1.77 12.71 17.73
C ILE A 87 2.77 11.54 17.71
N ALA A 88 2.36 10.37 18.19
CA ALA A 88 3.23 9.18 18.22
C ALA A 88 3.73 8.80 16.80
N ASN A 89 2.84 8.79 15.80
CA ASN A 89 3.23 8.50 14.43
C ASN A 89 4.08 9.59 13.80
N LEU A 90 3.82 10.85 14.08
CA LEU A 90 4.64 11.95 13.60
C LEU A 90 6.06 11.87 14.16
N VAL A 91 6.20 11.64 15.47
CA VAL A 91 7.52 11.44 16.11
C VAL A 91 8.22 10.21 15.51
N THR A 92 7.52 9.08 15.39
CA THR A 92 8.07 7.87 14.79
C THR A 92 8.55 8.12 13.36
N SER A 93 7.75 8.82 12.54
CA SER A 93 8.13 9.12 11.15
C SER A 93 9.34 10.04 11.04
N LEU A 94 9.45 11.03 11.92
CA LEU A 94 10.62 11.91 11.99
C LEU A 94 11.88 11.16 12.41
N VAL A 95 11.79 10.31 13.43
CA VAL A 95 12.91 9.46 13.86
C VAL A 95 13.35 8.53 12.74
N LEU A 96 12.42 7.84 12.09
CA LEU A 96 12.72 6.94 10.96
C LEU A 96 13.32 7.70 9.78
N TYR A 97 12.80 8.88 9.46
CA TYR A 97 13.36 9.73 8.42
C TYR A 97 14.82 10.11 8.73
N PHE A 98 15.09 10.53 9.96
CA PHE A 98 16.45 10.88 10.41
C PHE A 98 17.40 9.67 10.34
N ILE A 99 16.93 8.49 10.76
CA ILE A 99 17.71 7.24 10.66
C ILE A 99 18.05 6.95 9.20
N ILE A 100 17.05 6.99 8.29
CA ILE A 100 17.30 6.77 6.86
C ILE A 100 18.22 7.85 6.29
N PHE A 101 18.03 9.10 6.67
CA PHE A 101 18.87 10.21 6.18
C PHE A 101 20.34 9.99 6.54
N LEU A 102 20.64 9.55 7.77
CA LEU A 102 22.00 9.24 8.23
C LEU A 102 22.54 7.95 7.57
N LEU A 103 21.69 6.94 7.38
CA LEU A 103 22.08 5.68 6.76
C LEU A 103 22.18 5.77 5.22
N SER A 104 21.65 6.82 4.58
CA SER A 104 21.62 6.93 3.11
C SER A 104 22.98 6.76 2.43
N PRO A 105 24.14 7.29 2.93
CA PRO A 105 25.43 7.01 2.32
C PRO A 105 25.86 5.55 2.49
N LEU A 106 25.61 4.92 3.64
CA LEU A 106 25.92 3.50 3.85
C LEU A 106 25.12 2.60 2.91
N ILE A 107 23.87 2.97 2.65
CA ILE A 107 22.99 2.27 1.69
C ILE A 107 23.55 2.39 0.26
N ALA A 108 23.97 3.60 -0.11
CA ALA A 108 24.56 3.86 -1.42
C ALA A 108 25.86 3.07 -1.62
N ASP A 109 26.70 3.01 -0.60
CA ASP A 109 27.94 2.23 -0.63
C ASP A 109 27.67 0.72 -0.65
N PHE A 110 26.65 0.26 0.12
CA PHE A 110 26.26 -1.16 0.10
C PHE A 110 25.85 -1.65 -1.30
N PHE A 111 25.13 -0.83 -2.05
CA PHE A 111 24.67 -1.15 -3.41
C PHE A 111 25.60 -0.62 -4.51
N ASN A 112 26.72 0.03 -4.17
CA ASN A 112 27.67 0.67 -5.09
C ASN A 112 27.01 1.68 -6.04
N ARG A 113 26.08 2.51 -5.55
CA ARG A 113 25.33 3.50 -6.33
C ARG A 113 25.16 4.81 -5.54
N GLN A 114 25.98 5.80 -5.84
CA GLN A 114 25.97 7.11 -5.16
C GLN A 114 24.65 7.90 -5.34
N GLU A 115 23.97 7.67 -6.46
CA GLU A 115 22.67 8.29 -6.75
C GLU A 115 21.61 7.97 -5.69
N LEU A 116 21.73 6.81 -5.02
CA LEU A 116 20.79 6.39 -3.97
C LEU A 116 20.78 7.32 -2.76
N VAL A 117 21.85 8.06 -2.49
CA VAL A 117 21.90 8.99 -1.33
C VAL A 117 20.77 10.01 -1.42
N LEU A 118 20.73 10.75 -2.53
CA LEU A 118 19.74 11.81 -2.72
C LEU A 118 18.33 11.25 -2.95
N LEU A 119 18.22 10.19 -3.75
CA LEU A 119 16.96 9.53 -4.03
C LEU A 119 16.30 8.98 -2.76
N THR A 120 17.08 8.32 -1.89
CA THR A 120 16.59 7.78 -0.62
C THR A 120 16.13 8.89 0.32
N ARG A 121 16.91 9.98 0.45
CA ARG A 121 16.56 11.14 1.28
C ARG A 121 15.25 11.79 0.84
N VAL A 122 15.09 12.02 -0.46
CA VAL A 122 13.89 12.66 -1.01
C VAL A 122 12.68 11.73 -0.89
N THR A 123 12.82 10.45 -1.27
CA THR A 123 11.69 9.51 -1.20
C THR A 123 11.22 9.28 0.23
N SER A 124 12.15 9.28 1.20
CA SER A 124 11.80 9.10 2.63
C SER A 124 10.98 10.25 3.22
N LEU A 125 10.94 11.44 2.59
CA LEU A 125 10.00 12.50 2.97
C LEU A 125 8.54 12.02 2.89
N GLY A 126 8.26 11.06 2.02
CA GLY A 126 6.97 10.40 1.95
C GLY A 126 6.51 9.77 3.27
N LEU A 127 7.43 9.32 4.13
CA LEU A 127 7.09 8.77 5.46
C LEU A 127 6.46 9.84 6.35
N ILE A 128 7.01 11.05 6.34
CA ILE A 128 6.50 12.19 7.12
C ILE A 128 5.12 12.61 6.58
N VAL A 129 5.01 12.77 5.25
CA VAL A 129 3.73 13.10 4.60
C VAL A 129 2.67 12.04 4.90
N GLY A 130 3.07 10.76 4.89
CA GLY A 130 2.22 9.63 5.23
C GLY A 130 1.71 9.67 6.67
N ALA A 131 2.55 10.04 7.63
CA ALA A 131 2.13 10.17 9.03
C ALA A 131 1.03 11.22 9.22
N PHE A 132 1.09 12.34 8.48
CA PHE A 132 0.02 13.35 8.48
C PHE A 132 -1.31 12.81 7.93
N SER A 133 -1.30 11.85 7.04
CA SER A 133 -2.52 11.29 6.43
C SER A 133 -3.18 10.19 7.25
N LEU A 134 -2.42 9.50 8.11
CA LEU A 134 -2.80 8.25 8.75
C LEU A 134 -4.08 8.35 9.58
N VAL A 135 -4.13 9.30 10.53
CA VAL A 135 -5.30 9.47 11.42
C VAL A 135 -6.51 9.89 10.61
N GLN A 136 -6.35 10.78 9.63
CA GLN A 136 -7.42 11.22 8.74
C GLN A 136 -8.04 10.03 7.98
N GLN A 137 -7.20 9.17 7.44
CA GLN A 137 -7.65 7.97 6.74
C GLN A 137 -8.34 6.97 7.69
N THR A 138 -7.76 6.74 8.87
CA THR A 138 -8.33 5.84 9.88
C THR A 138 -9.72 6.30 10.32
N ARG A 139 -9.95 7.61 10.49
CA ARG A 139 -11.27 8.19 10.80
C ARG A 139 -12.30 7.91 9.69
N LEU A 140 -11.94 8.09 8.42
CA LEU A 140 -12.83 7.76 7.29
C LEU A 140 -13.14 6.26 7.24
N THR A 141 -12.15 5.41 7.46
CA THR A 141 -12.33 3.95 7.50
C THR A 141 -13.28 3.55 8.62
N LYS A 142 -13.12 4.12 9.83
CA LYS A 142 -13.99 3.84 10.97
C LYS A 142 -15.43 4.32 10.74
N ARG A 143 -15.62 5.42 9.98
CA ARG A 143 -16.95 5.92 9.57
C ARG A 143 -17.56 5.17 8.38
N ILE A 144 -16.83 4.19 7.81
CA ILE A 144 -17.24 3.44 6.61
C ILE A 144 -17.46 4.37 5.40
N ASP A 145 -16.74 5.51 5.36
CA ASP A 145 -16.83 6.45 4.23
C ASP A 145 -15.81 6.10 3.14
N PHE A 146 -16.02 4.97 2.51
CA PHE A 146 -15.20 4.52 1.39
C PHE A 146 -15.41 5.36 0.12
N LYS A 147 -16.57 6.01 -0.02
CA LYS A 147 -16.85 6.89 -1.17
C LYS A 147 -15.86 8.06 -1.22
N THR A 148 -15.64 8.72 -0.09
CA THR A 148 -14.67 9.84 0.00
C THR A 148 -13.26 9.33 -0.21
N GLN A 149 -12.90 8.17 0.37
CA GLN A 149 -11.58 7.55 0.15
C GLN A 149 -11.34 7.26 -1.32
N THR A 150 -12.29 6.65 -2.02
CA THR A 150 -12.20 6.36 -3.46
C THR A 150 -11.97 7.63 -4.29
N LYS A 151 -12.73 8.71 -4.02
CA LYS A 151 -12.54 9.98 -4.71
C LYS A 151 -11.12 10.53 -4.52
N ILE A 152 -10.63 10.54 -3.29
CA ILE A 152 -9.29 11.00 -2.95
C ILE A 152 -8.23 10.16 -3.67
N THR A 153 -8.37 8.83 -3.65
CA THR A 153 -7.43 7.92 -4.32
C THR A 153 -7.40 8.13 -5.83
N ILE A 154 -8.57 8.25 -6.47
CA ILE A 154 -8.66 8.48 -7.92
C ILE A 154 -7.99 9.80 -8.31
N ILE A 155 -8.34 10.89 -7.64
CA ILE A 155 -7.77 12.21 -7.95
C ILE A 155 -6.25 12.20 -7.76
N SER A 156 -5.77 11.68 -6.62
CA SER A 156 -4.33 11.64 -6.35
C SER A 156 -3.57 10.74 -7.35
N SER A 157 -4.13 9.59 -7.74
CA SER A 157 -3.49 8.69 -8.70
C SER A 157 -3.45 9.27 -10.12
N ILE A 158 -4.52 9.92 -10.57
CA ILE A 158 -4.57 10.52 -11.90
C ILE A 158 -3.60 11.70 -11.98
N VAL A 159 -3.66 12.63 -11.03
CA VAL A 159 -2.82 13.85 -11.06
C VAL A 159 -1.34 13.47 -10.93
N SER A 160 -0.99 12.58 -9.98
CA SER A 160 0.40 12.13 -9.86
C SER A 160 0.88 11.34 -11.07
N GLY A 161 0.00 10.54 -11.68
CA GLY A 161 0.30 9.80 -12.91
C GLY A 161 0.60 10.72 -14.08
N ILE A 162 -0.21 11.76 -14.30
CA ILE A 162 0.02 12.75 -15.35
C ILE A 162 1.36 13.47 -15.17
N VAL A 163 1.67 13.91 -13.93
CA VAL A 163 2.94 14.59 -13.63
C VAL A 163 4.12 13.62 -13.81
N GLY A 164 4.01 12.39 -13.33
CA GLY A 164 5.05 11.37 -13.51
C GLY A 164 5.34 11.09 -15.00
N ILE A 165 4.30 10.95 -15.82
CA ILE A 165 4.43 10.75 -17.26
C ILE A 165 5.07 12.01 -17.92
N ALA A 166 4.63 13.20 -17.58
CA ALA A 166 5.20 14.43 -18.12
C ALA A 166 6.70 14.56 -17.80
N MET A 167 7.10 14.29 -16.55
CA MET A 167 8.52 14.26 -16.14
C MET A 167 9.32 13.20 -16.90
N ALA A 168 8.74 12.02 -17.11
CA ALA A 168 9.41 10.96 -17.88
C ALA A 168 9.63 11.37 -19.34
N TYR A 169 8.68 12.05 -19.98
CA TYR A 169 8.84 12.62 -21.31
C TYR A 169 9.91 13.71 -21.36
N CYS A 170 10.07 14.49 -20.30
CA CYS A 170 11.13 15.48 -20.17
C CYS A 170 12.52 14.88 -19.89
N GLY A 171 12.65 13.54 -19.75
CA GLY A 171 13.93 12.87 -19.57
C GLY A 171 14.46 12.85 -18.13
N PHE A 172 13.61 13.09 -17.11
CA PHE A 172 14.05 13.07 -15.71
C PHE A 172 14.36 11.66 -15.15
N GLY A 173 14.21 10.58 -15.94
CA GLY A 173 14.56 9.22 -15.54
C GLY A 173 13.89 8.79 -14.22
N VAL A 174 14.67 8.24 -13.29
CA VAL A 174 14.16 7.76 -11.97
C VAL A 174 13.43 8.83 -11.16
N TRP A 175 13.76 10.12 -11.34
CA TRP A 175 13.10 11.22 -10.64
C TRP A 175 11.61 11.34 -10.98
N SER A 176 11.20 10.87 -12.15
CA SER A 176 9.78 10.80 -12.53
C SER A 176 9.00 9.85 -11.63
N LEU A 177 9.59 8.72 -11.27
CA LEU A 177 8.99 7.72 -10.37
C LEU A 177 8.95 8.23 -8.91
N VAL A 178 10.02 8.88 -8.47
CA VAL A 178 10.11 9.49 -7.13
C VAL A 178 9.07 10.61 -7.00
N ALA A 179 9.00 11.52 -7.98
CA ALA A 179 8.04 12.60 -7.98
C ALA A 179 6.60 12.07 -7.99
N GLN A 180 6.30 11.07 -8.82
CA GLN A 180 4.98 10.43 -8.86
C GLN A 180 4.61 9.85 -7.48
N SER A 181 5.52 9.11 -6.84
CA SER A 181 5.27 8.48 -5.54
C SER A 181 5.07 9.49 -4.40
N LEU A 182 5.81 10.58 -4.41
CA LEU A 182 5.64 11.66 -3.43
C LEU A 182 4.37 12.47 -3.67
N LEU A 183 4.09 12.81 -4.94
CA LEU A 183 2.90 13.59 -5.29
C LEU A 183 1.61 12.85 -4.95
N ILE A 184 1.54 11.53 -5.18
CA ILE A 184 0.35 10.76 -4.79
C ILE A 184 0.11 10.87 -3.28
N GLN A 185 1.15 10.82 -2.46
CA GLN A 185 1.03 10.95 -1.01
C GLN A 185 0.67 12.38 -0.58
N ILE A 186 1.32 13.39 -1.18
CA ILE A 186 1.05 14.81 -0.87
C ILE A 186 -0.40 15.16 -1.22
N ILE A 187 -0.84 14.86 -2.44
CA ILE A 187 -2.19 15.17 -2.90
C ILE A 187 -3.22 14.43 -2.04
N ARG A 188 -2.98 13.13 -1.76
CA ARG A 188 -3.83 12.33 -0.89
C ARG A 188 -3.94 12.94 0.50
N THR A 189 -2.84 13.35 1.10
CA THR A 189 -2.81 13.99 2.42
C THR A 189 -3.59 15.30 2.40
N CYS A 190 -3.33 16.18 1.44
CA CYS A 190 -4.05 17.45 1.31
C CYS A 190 -5.56 17.23 1.18
N LEU A 191 -5.99 16.32 0.32
CA LEU A 191 -7.40 16.00 0.13
C LEU A 191 -8.03 15.40 1.40
N LEU A 192 -7.33 14.50 2.10
CA LEU A 192 -7.81 13.93 3.37
C LEU A 192 -8.06 15.04 4.41
N TRP A 193 -7.18 16.02 4.52
CA TRP A 193 -7.35 17.16 5.42
C TRP A 193 -8.50 18.06 5.00
N MET A 194 -8.70 18.30 3.72
CA MET A 194 -9.81 19.11 3.21
C MET A 194 -11.17 18.45 3.47
N TYR A 195 -11.28 17.14 3.23
CA TYR A 195 -12.55 16.42 3.40
C TYR A 195 -12.91 16.12 4.85
N ASN A 196 -11.93 15.82 5.69
CA ASN A 196 -12.19 15.34 7.06
C ASN A 196 -12.31 16.48 8.09
N LYS A 197 -11.81 17.69 7.79
CA LYS A 197 -11.88 18.90 8.63
C LYS A 197 -11.48 18.69 10.10
N TRP A 198 -10.72 17.65 10.40
CA TRP A 198 -10.22 17.37 11.74
C TRP A 198 -8.83 17.99 11.91
N ILE A 199 -8.65 18.75 12.97
CA ILE A 199 -7.38 19.40 13.31
C ILE A 199 -6.87 18.74 14.59
N PRO A 200 -5.64 18.19 14.58
CA PRO A 200 -5.05 17.61 15.78
C PRO A 200 -4.79 18.67 16.83
N LYS A 201 -5.09 18.35 18.06
CA LYS A 201 -4.66 19.11 19.23
C LYS A 201 -3.38 18.49 19.76
N LEU A 202 -2.45 19.29 20.24
CA LEU A 202 -1.19 18.82 20.86
C LEU A 202 -1.45 18.25 22.27
N LEU A 203 -2.35 17.28 22.35
CA LEU A 203 -2.71 16.57 23.58
C LEU A 203 -2.20 15.14 23.46
N PHE A 204 -1.25 14.79 24.32
CA PHE A 204 -0.72 13.44 24.40
C PHE A 204 -1.16 12.79 25.72
N SER A 205 -1.84 11.65 25.64
CA SER A 205 -2.25 10.83 26.77
C SER A 205 -1.41 9.57 26.84
N TYR A 206 -0.63 9.43 27.91
CA TYR A 206 0.19 8.22 28.12
C TYR A 206 -0.68 6.98 28.32
N SER A 207 -1.85 7.11 28.95
CA SER A 207 -2.80 6.01 29.12
C SER A 207 -3.30 5.49 27.78
N SER A 208 -3.77 6.39 26.90
CA SER A 208 -4.21 6.04 25.53
C SER A 208 -3.05 5.44 24.72
N PHE A 209 -1.85 5.97 24.84
CA PHE A 209 -0.67 5.42 24.17
C PHE A 209 -0.40 3.98 24.62
N HIS A 210 -0.38 3.71 25.91
CA HIS A 210 -0.08 2.37 26.45
C HIS A 210 -1.15 1.35 26.05
N GLU A 211 -2.41 1.72 26.12
CA GLU A 211 -3.54 0.87 25.69
C GLU A 211 -3.44 0.50 24.20
N LEU A 212 -3.26 1.51 23.33
CA LEU A 212 -3.20 1.30 21.87
C LEU A 212 -1.92 0.59 21.46
N PHE A 213 -0.80 0.91 22.08
CA PHE A 213 0.49 0.27 21.82
C PHE A 213 0.48 -1.21 22.25
N GLY A 214 -0.16 -1.55 23.37
CA GLY A 214 -0.26 -2.93 23.88
C GLY A 214 -0.85 -3.93 22.87
N PHE A 215 -1.77 -3.47 22.01
CA PHE A 215 -2.28 -4.25 20.88
C PHE A 215 -1.48 -3.99 19.59
N GLY A 216 -1.18 -2.72 19.32
CA GLY A 216 -0.58 -2.28 18.06
C GLY A 216 0.78 -2.89 17.78
N TRP A 217 1.65 -3.05 18.80
CA TRP A 217 2.99 -3.59 18.60
C TRP A 217 2.99 -5.04 18.07
N LYS A 218 2.01 -5.86 18.49
CA LYS A 218 1.88 -7.25 18.01
C LYS A 218 1.55 -7.29 16.52
N MET A 219 0.64 -6.41 16.09
CA MET A 219 0.29 -6.25 14.66
C MET A 219 1.47 -5.71 13.86
N MET A 220 2.20 -4.75 14.43
CA MET A 220 3.39 -4.16 13.80
C MET A 220 4.48 -5.20 13.59
N VAL A 221 4.79 -6.02 14.60
CA VAL A 221 5.82 -7.07 14.48
C VAL A 221 5.41 -8.11 13.43
N SER A 222 4.16 -8.55 13.43
CA SER A 222 3.66 -9.48 12.42
C SER A 222 3.78 -8.89 11.00
N ALA A 223 3.39 -7.64 10.82
CA ALA A 223 3.50 -6.95 9.54
C ALA A 223 4.96 -6.75 9.12
N LEU A 224 5.86 -6.42 10.06
CA LEU A 224 7.29 -6.30 9.80
C LEU A 224 7.91 -7.59 9.30
N LEU A 225 7.62 -8.72 9.96
CA LEU A 225 8.11 -10.03 9.52
C LEU A 225 7.64 -10.34 8.10
N THR A 226 6.38 -10.07 7.81
CA THR A 226 5.82 -10.25 6.45
C THR A 226 6.50 -9.33 5.44
N THR A 227 6.68 -8.05 5.77
CA THR A 227 7.34 -7.08 4.88
C THR A 227 8.80 -7.46 4.62
N ILE A 228 9.56 -7.81 5.66
CA ILE A 228 10.94 -8.25 5.51
C ILE A 228 11.02 -9.48 4.60
N TRP A 229 10.16 -10.47 4.83
CA TRP A 229 10.09 -11.67 3.98
C TRP A 229 9.82 -11.33 2.51
N GLN A 230 8.88 -10.45 2.25
CA GLN A 230 8.53 -10.02 0.88
C GLN A 230 9.66 -9.24 0.19
N GLN A 231 10.51 -8.54 0.95
CA GLN A 231 11.61 -7.75 0.42
C GLN A 231 12.92 -8.52 0.29
N LEU A 232 13.07 -9.68 0.94
CA LEU A 232 14.31 -10.46 0.92
C LEU A 232 14.82 -10.75 -0.49
N THR A 233 13.94 -11.18 -1.39
CA THR A 233 14.32 -11.47 -2.78
C THR A 233 14.86 -10.23 -3.50
N GLN A 234 14.24 -9.06 -3.26
CA GLN A 234 14.72 -7.80 -3.85
C GLN A 234 16.10 -7.39 -3.31
N VAL A 235 16.36 -7.61 -2.02
CA VAL A 235 17.68 -7.36 -1.41
C VAL A 235 18.75 -8.23 -2.06
N VAL A 236 18.47 -9.54 -2.20
CA VAL A 236 19.41 -10.47 -2.83
C VAL A 236 19.69 -10.10 -4.29
N VAL A 237 18.62 -9.87 -5.06
CA VAL A 237 18.77 -9.47 -6.47
C VAL A 237 19.50 -8.13 -6.59
N GLY A 238 19.16 -7.15 -5.75
CA GLY A 238 19.81 -5.84 -5.76
C GLY A 238 21.28 -5.85 -5.36
N LYS A 239 21.70 -6.80 -4.51
CA LYS A 239 23.10 -6.91 -4.07
C LYS A 239 23.99 -7.69 -5.01
N TYR A 240 23.49 -8.81 -5.54
CA TYR A 240 24.30 -9.78 -6.29
C TYR A 240 24.14 -9.67 -7.81
N TYR A 241 23.11 -8.98 -8.30
CA TYR A 241 22.84 -8.81 -9.72
C TYR A 241 22.89 -7.33 -10.14
N SER A 242 22.71 -7.05 -11.42
CA SER A 242 22.69 -5.67 -11.92
C SER A 242 21.42 -4.93 -11.52
N PRO A 243 21.45 -3.59 -11.39
CA PRO A 243 20.25 -2.78 -11.19
C PRO A 243 19.19 -2.99 -12.27
N ALA A 244 19.60 -3.20 -13.53
CA ALA A 244 18.69 -3.53 -14.62
C ALA A 244 17.93 -4.85 -14.36
N SER A 245 18.59 -5.88 -13.84
CA SER A 245 17.97 -7.16 -13.46
C SER A 245 16.97 -6.97 -12.31
N LEU A 246 17.33 -6.16 -11.30
CA LEU A 246 16.41 -5.79 -10.23
C LEU A 246 15.22 -4.99 -10.78
N GLY A 247 15.44 -4.09 -11.73
CA GLY A 247 14.38 -3.31 -12.38
C GLY A 247 13.38 -4.20 -13.10
N GLN A 248 13.86 -5.19 -13.87
CA GLN A 248 13.00 -6.18 -14.53
C GLN A 248 12.22 -7.02 -13.51
N TYR A 249 12.88 -7.48 -12.44
CA TYR A 249 12.22 -8.20 -11.35
C TYR A 249 11.16 -7.34 -10.64
N THR A 250 11.49 -6.11 -10.30
CA THR A 250 10.57 -5.18 -9.62
C THR A 250 9.33 -4.91 -10.46
N ARG A 251 9.49 -4.76 -11.77
CA ARG A 251 8.38 -4.62 -12.72
C ARG A 251 7.52 -5.86 -12.79
N ALA A 252 8.13 -7.02 -12.99
CA ALA A 252 7.42 -8.28 -13.04
C ALA A 252 6.62 -8.51 -11.74
N LYS A 253 7.26 -8.25 -10.60
CA LYS A 253 6.63 -8.32 -9.28
C LYS A 253 5.46 -7.35 -9.16
N GLN A 254 5.62 -6.09 -9.58
CA GLN A 254 4.57 -5.07 -9.51
C GLN A 254 3.32 -5.52 -10.29
N PHE A 255 3.47 -6.08 -11.49
CA PHE A 255 2.34 -6.61 -12.25
C PHE A 255 1.72 -7.86 -11.60
N SER A 256 2.55 -8.76 -11.07
CA SER A 256 2.10 -9.94 -10.34
C SER A 256 1.33 -9.56 -9.07
N ASP A 257 1.84 -8.63 -8.29
CA ASP A 257 1.22 -8.14 -7.06
C ASP A 257 -0.11 -7.42 -7.34
N LEU A 258 -0.19 -6.63 -8.41
CA LEU A 258 -1.44 -6.01 -8.84
C LEU A 258 -2.54 -7.05 -9.09
N LEU A 259 -2.21 -8.16 -9.75
CA LEU A 259 -3.17 -9.23 -10.02
C LEU A 259 -3.51 -10.03 -8.76
N SER A 260 -2.50 -10.48 -8.02
CA SER A 260 -2.66 -11.30 -6.81
C SER A 260 -3.41 -10.58 -5.70
N ASN A 261 -3.03 -9.33 -5.40
CA ASN A 261 -3.65 -8.55 -4.34
C ASN A 261 -5.11 -8.23 -4.65
N ASN A 262 -5.46 -7.95 -5.91
CA ASN A 262 -6.86 -7.71 -6.27
C ASN A 262 -7.71 -8.96 -6.13
N LEU A 263 -7.21 -10.13 -6.55
CA LEU A 263 -7.91 -11.40 -6.38
C LEU A 263 -8.11 -11.73 -4.89
N THR A 264 -7.06 -11.62 -4.09
CA THR A 264 -7.11 -11.86 -2.64
C THR A 264 -8.09 -10.91 -1.95
N ASN A 265 -8.03 -9.62 -2.24
CA ASN A 265 -8.92 -8.62 -1.66
C ASN A 265 -10.39 -8.87 -2.00
N VAL A 266 -10.71 -9.29 -3.24
CA VAL A 266 -12.09 -9.63 -3.64
C VAL A 266 -12.58 -10.85 -2.88
N VAL A 267 -11.75 -11.89 -2.78
CA VAL A 267 -12.08 -13.11 -2.05
C VAL A 267 -12.30 -12.84 -0.57
N GLU A 268 -11.40 -12.12 0.10
CA GLU A 268 -11.51 -11.78 1.52
C GLU A 268 -12.76 -10.97 1.84
N ARG A 269 -13.14 -10.03 0.99
CA ARG A 269 -14.33 -9.20 1.18
C ARG A 269 -15.64 -9.96 1.12
N VAL A 270 -15.70 -11.03 0.30
CA VAL A 270 -16.87 -11.89 0.20
C VAL A 270 -16.84 -12.97 1.28
N THR A 271 -15.66 -13.52 1.53
CA THR A 271 -15.44 -14.64 2.44
C THR A 271 -15.66 -14.25 3.90
N PHE A 272 -15.13 -13.11 4.32
CA PHE A 272 -15.17 -12.70 5.72
C PHE A 272 -16.60 -12.52 6.25
N PRO A 273 -17.54 -11.81 5.59
CA PRO A 273 -18.91 -11.71 6.05
C PRO A 273 -19.65 -13.05 6.05
N VAL A 274 -19.41 -13.90 5.05
CA VAL A 274 -20.05 -15.22 4.94
C VAL A 274 -19.59 -16.15 6.06
N LEU A 275 -18.28 -16.25 6.30
CA LEU A 275 -17.76 -17.07 7.39
C LEU A 275 -18.15 -16.53 8.78
N SER A 276 -18.19 -15.21 8.94
CA SER A 276 -18.64 -14.57 10.19
C SER A 276 -20.11 -14.85 10.48
N SER A 277 -20.99 -14.94 9.48
CA SER A 277 -22.41 -15.24 9.68
C SER A 277 -22.70 -16.67 10.11
N ILE A 278 -21.78 -17.60 9.91
CA ILE A 278 -21.89 -19.04 10.23
C ILE A 278 -20.83 -19.50 11.26
N GLN A 279 -20.20 -18.56 11.98
CA GLN A 279 -19.10 -18.85 12.91
C GLN A 279 -19.47 -19.85 14.03
N ASP A 280 -20.75 -19.89 14.40
CA ASP A 280 -21.25 -20.78 15.45
C ASP A 280 -21.54 -22.20 14.95
N GLU A 281 -21.58 -22.42 13.62
CA GLU A 281 -21.86 -23.70 12.98
C GLU A 281 -20.56 -24.30 12.37
N ARG A 282 -19.73 -24.93 13.19
CA ARG A 282 -18.40 -25.41 12.83
C ARG A 282 -18.36 -26.26 11.54
N GLU A 283 -19.29 -27.16 11.33
CA GLU A 283 -19.30 -28.03 10.14
C GLU A 283 -19.64 -27.24 8.86
N ARG A 284 -20.64 -26.39 8.93
CA ARG A 284 -20.99 -25.50 7.80
C ARG A 284 -19.87 -24.53 7.46
N MET A 285 -19.21 -23.99 8.48
CA MET A 285 -18.05 -23.13 8.31
C MET A 285 -16.90 -23.85 7.59
N LEU A 286 -16.59 -25.10 7.97
CA LEU A 286 -15.54 -25.91 7.32
C LEU A 286 -15.87 -26.23 5.86
N VAL A 287 -17.13 -26.55 5.55
CA VAL A 287 -17.57 -26.81 4.17
C VAL A 287 -17.51 -25.54 3.33
N ALA A 288 -17.97 -24.41 3.86
CA ALA A 288 -17.89 -23.10 3.18
C ALA A 288 -16.43 -22.71 2.93
N TYR A 289 -15.55 -22.83 3.94
CA TYR A 289 -14.12 -22.53 3.83
C TYR A 289 -13.45 -23.40 2.75
N ARG A 290 -13.67 -24.71 2.74
CA ARG A 290 -13.13 -25.62 1.71
C ARG A 290 -13.61 -25.23 0.29
N ARG A 291 -14.88 -24.83 0.14
CA ARG A 291 -15.45 -24.42 -1.15
C ARG A 291 -14.82 -23.13 -1.66
N ILE A 292 -14.62 -22.15 -0.76
CA ILE A 292 -13.96 -20.89 -1.06
C ILE A 292 -12.50 -21.11 -1.47
N MET A 293 -11.77 -21.91 -0.70
CA MET A 293 -10.38 -22.28 -1.01
C MET A 293 -10.26 -22.92 -2.41
N LYS A 294 -11.14 -23.89 -2.74
CA LYS A 294 -11.16 -24.51 -4.07
C LYS A 294 -11.43 -23.50 -5.19
N LEU A 295 -12.39 -22.60 -5.00
CA LEU A 295 -12.71 -21.56 -5.98
C LEU A 295 -11.54 -20.59 -6.17
N THR A 296 -10.92 -20.15 -5.08
CA THR A 296 -9.76 -19.26 -5.14
C THR A 296 -8.58 -19.92 -5.85
N MET A 297 -8.27 -21.18 -5.53
CA MET A 297 -7.23 -21.94 -6.22
C MET A 297 -7.54 -22.12 -7.69
N PHE A 298 -8.79 -22.42 -8.06
CA PHE A 298 -9.18 -22.56 -9.45
C PHE A 298 -9.03 -21.26 -10.23
N ILE A 299 -9.55 -20.14 -9.69
CA ILE A 299 -9.46 -18.83 -10.34
C ILE A 299 -8.00 -18.38 -10.49
N SER A 300 -7.18 -18.53 -9.44
CA SER A 300 -5.76 -18.15 -9.51
C SER A 300 -4.97 -19.04 -10.48
N SER A 301 -5.23 -20.36 -10.51
CA SER A 301 -4.57 -21.27 -11.45
C SER A 301 -4.94 -20.95 -12.91
N VAL A 302 -6.21 -20.70 -13.18
CA VAL A 302 -6.67 -20.32 -14.52
C VAL A 302 -6.06 -18.98 -14.94
N SER A 303 -6.04 -17.98 -14.03
CA SER A 303 -5.43 -16.68 -14.31
C SER A 303 -3.94 -16.78 -14.60
N MET A 304 -3.21 -17.59 -13.83
CA MET A 304 -1.77 -17.85 -14.05
C MET A 304 -1.49 -18.55 -15.38
N LEU A 305 -2.32 -19.55 -15.76
CA LEU A 305 -2.21 -20.23 -17.05
C LEU A 305 -2.45 -19.28 -18.23
N PHE A 306 -3.42 -18.37 -18.13
CA PHE A 306 -3.65 -17.36 -19.17
C PHE A 306 -2.46 -16.42 -19.35
N ILE A 307 -1.85 -15.98 -18.23
CA ILE A 307 -0.68 -15.09 -18.24
C ILE A 307 0.52 -15.82 -18.86
N SER A 308 0.82 -17.04 -18.41
CA SER A 308 1.93 -17.86 -18.93
C SER A 308 1.80 -18.08 -20.44
N ARG A 309 0.60 -18.43 -20.91
CA ARG A 309 0.36 -18.67 -22.35
C ARG A 309 0.39 -17.40 -23.21
N SER A 310 0.17 -16.22 -22.61
CA SER A 310 0.30 -14.94 -23.31
C SER A 310 1.78 -14.58 -23.55
N GLU A 311 2.69 -14.98 -22.65
CA GLU A 311 4.14 -14.80 -22.81
C GLU A 311 4.73 -15.73 -23.87
N GLU A 312 4.32 -17.00 -23.91
CA GLU A 312 4.79 -17.94 -24.96
C GLU A 312 4.48 -17.45 -26.38
N ARG A 313 3.34 -16.78 -26.57
CA ARG A 313 3.00 -16.18 -27.88
C ARG A 313 3.85 -14.97 -28.24
N ARG A 314 4.44 -14.25 -27.27
CA ARG A 314 5.38 -13.15 -27.53
C ARG A 314 6.76 -13.68 -27.91
N VAL A 315 7.30 -14.60 -27.12
CA VAL A 315 8.60 -15.24 -27.39
C VAL A 315 8.61 -15.98 -28.72
N GLY A 316 7.53 -16.67 -29.06
CA GLY A 316 7.39 -17.36 -30.35
C GLY A 316 7.27 -16.43 -31.57
N LYS A 317 6.95 -15.14 -31.39
CA LYS A 317 6.96 -14.15 -32.48
C LYS A 317 8.34 -13.50 -32.66
N GLU A 318 9.08 -13.30 -31.58
CA GLU A 318 10.45 -12.74 -31.63
C GLU A 318 11.48 -13.75 -32.17
N CYS A 319 11.23 -15.06 -32.02
CA CYS A 319 12.08 -16.09 -32.64
C CYS A 319 11.76 -16.34 -34.15
N ARG A 320 10.73 -15.71 -34.73
CA ARG A 320 10.35 -15.83 -36.13
C ARG A 320 10.64 -14.59 -36.97
N SER A 321 11.10 -13.53 -36.36
CA SER A 321 11.58 -12.29 -37.02
C SER A 321 13.10 -12.21 -36.95
#